data_bec117ad8bfcca62987bcf9becf48752
#
_entry.id   bec117ad8bfcca62987bcf9becf48752
#
_cell.length_a   1.000
_cell.length_b   1.000
_cell.length_c   1.000
_cell.angle_alpha   90.00
_cell.angle_beta   90.00
_cell.angle_gamma   90.00
#
_symmetry.space_group_name_H-M   'P 1'
#
loop_
_entity.id
_entity.type
_entity.pdbx_description
1 polymer ?
#
loop_
_entity_poly.entity_id
_entity_poly.type
_entity_poly.pdbx_seq_one_letter_code
_entity_poly.pdbx_strand_id
1 'polypeptide(L)'
;PLRDVNGYRSFRDGDVHKLAFVARSRALGFTIEDCRALLALWDDQHRASADVRAIAKEHLAQIENKISDLQEIRDTLSHLVRECAGDDRPNCPILKSLESYPLQQKDLDHRST
;
A
#
# COMPACT_ATOMS: atom_id res chain seq x y z
N PRO A 1 8.30 -12.75 33.29
CA PRO A 1 8.81 -12.68 33.20
C PRO A 1 9.14 -12.87 33.07
N LEU A 2 8.77 -12.96 33.25
CA LEU A 2 9.36 -13.04 33.18
C LEU A 2 9.93 -12.87 32.90
N ARG A 3 9.94 -12.86 32.96
CA ARG A 3 10.66 -12.66 32.79
C ARG A 3 11.15 -13.13 32.74
N ASP A 4 10.93 -13.28 32.87
CA ASP A 4 11.62 -13.65 32.93
C ASP A 4 12.26 -13.88 32.88
N VAL A 5 12.19 -14.38 33.08
CA VAL A 5 12.88 -14.51 33.10
C VAL A 5 13.21 -14.48 32.70
N ASN A 6 13.24 -14.27 32.68
CA ASN A 6 13.33 -13.95 32.16
C ASN A 6 12.96 -13.60 31.63
N GLY A 7 12.82 -13.43 31.56
CA GLY A 7 12.28 -12.87 31.02
C GLY A 7 11.77 -12.73 30.45
N TYR A 8 11.77 -12.79 30.40
CA TYR A 8 11.36 -12.66 29.93
C TYR A 8 10.74 -12.80 29.30
N ARG A 9 10.40 -12.51 28.92
CA ARG A 9 9.97 -12.75 28.47
C ARG A 9 9.35 -13.35 27.86
N SER A 10 9.00 -12.58 27.80
CA SER A 10 8.75 -13.70 26.92
C SER A 10 7.30 -13.78 26.45
N PHE A 11 7.14 -14.05 25.18
CA PHE A 11 5.82 -14.13 24.55
C PHE A 11 5.27 -15.54 24.66
N ARG A 12 3.94 -15.65 24.85
CA ARG A 12 3.24 -16.91 24.73
C ARG A 12 3.13 -17.28 23.25
N ASP A 13 2.89 -18.57 22.99
CA ASP A 13 2.73 -19.04 21.61
C ASP A 13 1.66 -18.26 20.88
N GLY A 14 0.53 -17.94 21.53
CA GLY A 14 -0.53 -17.18 20.91
C GLY A 14 -0.10 -15.78 20.52
N ASP A 15 0.76 -15.16 21.33
CA ASP A 15 1.26 -13.82 21.03
C ASP A 15 2.20 -13.84 19.82
N VAL A 16 3.01 -14.88 19.71
CA VAL A 16 3.88 -15.07 18.56
C VAL A 16 3.05 -15.22 17.29
N HIS A 17 1.97 -16.00 17.36
CA HIS A 17 1.08 -16.18 16.21
C HIS A 17 0.40 -14.87 15.83
N LYS A 18 0.01 -14.05 16.80
CA LYS A 18 -0.61 -12.77 16.53
C LYS A 18 0.37 -11.81 15.85
N LEU A 19 1.62 -11.80 16.30
CA LEU A 19 2.64 -10.97 15.68
C LEU A 19 2.89 -11.38 14.24
N ALA A 20 2.95 -12.68 13.99
CA ALA A 20 3.13 -13.20 12.64
C ALA A 20 1.94 -12.83 11.76
N PHE A 21 0.73 -12.93 12.32
CA PHE A 21 -0.49 -12.57 11.60
C PHE A 21 -0.45 -11.10 11.18
N VAL A 22 -0.11 -10.21 12.10
CA VAL A 22 -0.02 -8.78 11.81
C VAL A 22 1.06 -8.50 10.77
N ALA A 23 2.21 -9.14 10.91
CA ALA A 23 3.31 -8.95 9.97
C ALA A 23 2.91 -9.34 8.56
N ARG A 24 2.22 -10.49 8.40
CA ARG A 24 1.76 -10.94 7.10
C ARG A 24 0.70 -10.02 6.52
N SER A 25 -0.21 -9.53 7.37
CA SER A 25 -1.24 -8.60 6.93
C SER A 25 -0.61 -7.30 6.43
N ARG A 26 0.38 -6.79 7.16
CA ARG A 26 1.07 -5.58 6.74
C ARG A 26 1.84 -5.79 5.44
N ALA A 27 2.41 -6.98 5.26
CA ALA A 27 3.14 -7.29 4.02
C ALA A 27 2.21 -7.26 2.80
N LEU A 28 0.92 -7.55 2.99
CA LEU A 28 -0.07 -7.46 1.93
C LEU A 28 -0.61 -6.04 1.76
N GLY A 29 -0.12 -5.09 2.55
CA GLY A 29 -0.51 -3.70 2.40
C GLY A 29 -1.70 -3.27 3.23
N PHE A 30 -2.22 -4.14 4.10
CA PHE A 30 -3.33 -3.76 4.97
C PHE A 30 -2.89 -2.67 5.95
N THR A 31 -3.79 -1.73 6.21
CA THR A 31 -3.53 -0.69 7.21
C THR A 31 -3.53 -1.30 8.61
N ILE A 32 -3.01 -0.54 9.58
CA ILE A 32 -3.05 -0.98 10.97
C ILE A 32 -4.49 -1.23 11.43
N GLU A 33 -5.42 -0.38 11.00
CA GLU A 33 -6.82 -0.54 11.34
C GLU A 33 -7.40 -1.81 10.73
N ASP A 34 -7.06 -2.08 9.48
CA ASP A 34 -7.47 -3.33 8.84
C ASP A 34 -6.89 -4.54 9.58
N CYS A 35 -5.64 -4.44 10.00
CA CYS A 35 -5.00 -5.52 10.75
C CYS A 35 -5.74 -5.79 12.06
N ARG A 36 -6.16 -4.73 12.75
CA ARG A 36 -6.94 -4.89 13.98
C ARG A 36 -8.26 -5.58 13.72
N ALA A 37 -8.95 -5.16 12.66
CA ALA A 37 -10.24 -5.75 12.30
C ALA A 37 -10.08 -7.23 11.95
N LEU A 38 -9.05 -7.55 11.17
CA LEU A 38 -8.79 -8.93 10.78
C LEU A 38 -8.42 -9.79 11.99
N LEU A 39 -7.63 -9.23 12.88
CA LEU A 39 -7.21 -9.96 14.09
C LEU A 39 -8.41 -10.23 14.99
N ALA A 40 -9.31 -9.26 15.15
CA ALA A 40 -10.52 -9.44 15.92
C ALA A 40 -11.40 -10.55 15.32
N LEU A 41 -11.51 -10.57 14.00
CA LEU A 41 -12.28 -11.62 13.32
C LEU A 41 -11.61 -12.97 13.46
N TRP A 42 -10.29 -13.01 13.46
CA TRP A 42 -9.56 -14.26 13.64
C TRP A 42 -9.81 -14.86 15.02
N ASP A 43 -9.88 -13.99 16.04
CA ASP A 43 -10.15 -14.46 17.41
C ASP A 43 -11.62 -14.84 17.63
N ASP A 44 -12.53 -14.39 16.78
CA ASP A 44 -13.96 -14.62 16.93
C ASP A 44 -14.36 -15.95 16.31
N GLN A 45 -14.77 -16.89 17.13
CA GLN A 45 -15.15 -18.22 16.66
C GLN A 45 -16.49 -18.23 15.92
N HIS A 46 -17.26 -17.15 16.06
CA HIS A 46 -18.55 -17.01 15.38
C HIS A 46 -18.46 -16.10 14.17
N ARG A 47 -17.23 -15.80 13.72
CA ARG A 47 -17.04 -14.92 12.59
C ARG A 47 -17.67 -15.47 11.32
N ALA A 48 -18.13 -14.57 10.46
CA ALA A 48 -18.56 -14.94 9.12
C ALA A 48 -17.41 -14.71 8.16
N SER A 49 -17.14 -15.68 7.28
CA SER A 49 -16.10 -15.52 6.27
C SER A 49 -16.44 -14.36 5.31
N ALA A 50 -17.73 -14.03 5.21
CA ALA A 50 -18.15 -12.88 4.39
C ALA A 50 -17.57 -11.57 4.91
N ASP A 51 -17.40 -11.43 6.23
CA ASP A 51 -16.82 -10.23 6.81
C ASP A 51 -15.35 -10.09 6.46
N VAL A 52 -14.61 -11.20 6.53
CA VAL A 52 -13.20 -11.21 6.15
C VAL A 52 -13.06 -10.91 4.67
N ARG A 53 -13.91 -11.54 3.85
CA ARG A 53 -13.88 -11.33 2.41
C ARG A 53 -14.14 -9.87 2.04
N ALA A 54 -15.06 -9.22 2.76
CA ALA A 54 -15.38 -7.82 2.49
C ALA A 54 -14.17 -6.91 2.71
N ILE A 55 -13.43 -7.12 3.78
CA ILE A 55 -12.23 -6.34 4.07
C ILE A 55 -11.20 -6.56 2.96
N ALA A 56 -10.98 -7.81 2.58
CA ALA A 56 -10.01 -8.14 1.54
C ALA A 56 -10.41 -7.56 0.19
N LYS A 57 -11.70 -7.62 -0.15
CA LYS A 57 -12.20 -7.09 -1.42
C LYS A 57 -12.00 -5.58 -1.52
N GLU A 58 -12.27 -4.88 -0.44
CA GLU A 58 -12.09 -3.43 -0.44
C GLU A 58 -10.62 -3.07 -0.62
N HIS A 59 -9.75 -3.79 0.07
CA HIS A 59 -8.31 -3.56 -0.08
C HIS A 59 -7.84 -3.86 -1.50
N LEU A 60 -8.35 -4.96 -2.07
CA LEU A 60 -8.02 -5.33 -3.46
C LEU A 60 -8.44 -4.23 -4.43
N ALA A 61 -9.64 -3.67 -4.24
CA ALA A 61 -10.12 -2.60 -5.11
C ALA A 61 -9.21 -1.38 -5.04
N GLN A 62 -8.73 -1.04 -3.84
CA GLN A 62 -7.81 0.08 -3.67
C GLN A 62 -6.48 -0.19 -4.38
N ILE A 63 -5.99 -1.42 -4.31
CA ILE A 63 -4.75 -1.80 -5.00
C ILE A 63 -4.94 -1.69 -6.50
N GLU A 64 -6.07 -2.18 -7.02
CA GLU A 64 -6.34 -2.13 -8.46
C GLU A 64 -6.42 -0.70 -8.96
N ASN A 65 -7.01 0.19 -8.16
CA ASN A 65 -7.04 1.62 -8.51
C ASN A 65 -5.63 2.20 -8.55
N LYS A 66 -4.78 1.84 -7.59
CA LYS A 66 -3.40 2.33 -7.57
C LYS A 66 -2.60 1.80 -8.75
N ILE A 67 -2.82 0.56 -9.13
CA ILE A 67 -2.17 -0.01 -10.30
C ILE A 67 -2.56 0.77 -11.55
N SER A 68 -3.86 1.06 -11.71
CA SER A 68 -4.35 1.83 -12.85
C SER A 68 -3.73 3.23 -12.87
N ASP A 69 -3.67 3.89 -11.72
CA ASP A 69 -3.07 5.22 -11.63
C ASP A 69 -1.58 5.18 -12.00
N LEU A 70 -0.87 4.17 -11.50
CA LEU A 70 0.55 4.03 -11.81
C LEU A 70 0.78 3.74 -13.28
N GLN A 71 -0.11 2.96 -13.90
CA GLN A 71 -0.02 2.70 -15.33
C GLN A 71 -0.20 3.97 -16.15
N GLU A 72 -1.14 4.84 -15.74
CA GLU A 72 -1.32 6.12 -16.40
C GLU A 72 -0.07 6.99 -16.29
N ILE A 73 0.49 7.06 -15.09
CA ILE A 73 1.69 7.84 -14.84
C ILE A 73 2.84 7.29 -15.67
N ARG A 74 2.98 5.97 -15.68
CA ARG A 74 4.03 5.31 -16.46
C ARG A 74 3.90 5.61 -17.94
N ASP A 75 2.68 5.53 -18.46
CA ASP A 75 2.44 5.75 -19.89
C ASP A 75 2.75 7.19 -20.26
N THR A 76 2.34 8.14 -19.43
CA THR A 76 2.64 9.55 -19.65
C THR A 76 4.14 9.80 -19.65
N LEU A 77 4.81 9.28 -18.62
CA LEU A 77 6.25 9.49 -18.50
C LEU A 77 7.02 8.80 -19.60
N SER A 78 6.58 7.59 -19.97
CA SER A 78 7.19 6.83 -21.05
C SER A 78 7.09 7.60 -22.37
N HIS A 79 5.94 8.22 -22.63
CA HIS A 79 5.75 9.04 -23.83
C HIS A 79 6.72 10.23 -23.82
N LEU A 80 6.83 10.91 -22.67
CA LEU A 80 7.72 12.05 -22.56
C LEU A 80 9.18 11.66 -22.75
N VAL A 81 9.57 10.51 -22.24
CA VAL A 81 10.93 10.00 -22.42
C VAL A 81 11.22 9.75 -23.90
N ARG A 82 10.26 9.16 -24.61
CA ARG A 82 10.42 8.89 -26.03
C ARG A 82 10.52 10.17 -26.86
N GLU A 83 9.84 11.24 -26.42
CA GLU A 83 9.87 12.51 -27.12
C GLU A 83 11.13 13.30 -26.84
N CYS A 84 11.86 12.98 -25.79
CA CYS A 84 13.09 13.66 -25.42
C CYS A 84 14.26 13.01 -26.14
N ALA A 85 15.05 13.81 -26.87
CA ALA A 85 16.20 13.31 -27.63
C ALA A 85 17.34 12.84 -26.74
N GLY A 86 17.41 13.37 -25.51
CA GLY A 86 18.46 12.96 -24.57
C GLY A 86 19.86 13.42 -24.99
N ASP A 87 19.95 14.52 -25.70
CA ASP A 87 21.24 15.05 -26.14
C ASP A 87 21.56 16.39 -25.44
N ASP A 88 22.57 17.10 -25.95
CA ASP A 88 23.02 18.35 -25.33
C ASP A 88 22.10 19.53 -25.57
N ARG A 89 21.11 19.40 -26.43
CA ARG A 89 20.22 20.52 -26.75
C ARG A 89 19.33 20.84 -25.56
N PRO A 90 19.05 22.14 -25.35
CA PRO A 90 18.20 22.54 -24.22
C PRO A 90 16.73 22.19 -24.40
N ASN A 91 16.30 21.85 -25.61
CA ASN A 91 14.92 21.51 -25.88
C ASN A 91 14.55 20.19 -25.21
N CYS A 92 13.68 20.26 -24.23
CA CYS A 92 13.30 19.07 -23.45
C CYS A 92 11.79 19.02 -23.31
N PRO A 93 11.12 18.15 -24.05
CA PRO A 93 9.66 18.03 -23.94
C PRO A 93 9.20 17.66 -22.55
N ILE A 94 10.04 16.94 -21.78
CA ILE A 94 9.69 16.58 -20.40
C ILE A 94 9.53 17.82 -19.54
N LEU A 95 10.54 18.72 -19.57
CA LEU A 95 10.48 19.93 -18.77
C LEU A 95 9.35 20.84 -19.24
N LYS A 96 9.15 20.91 -20.55
CA LYS A 96 8.09 21.73 -21.10
C LYS A 96 6.72 21.22 -20.68
N SER A 97 6.54 19.90 -20.67
CA SER A 97 5.29 19.29 -20.26
C SER A 97 5.02 19.55 -18.78
N LEU A 98 6.04 19.44 -17.95
CA LEU A 98 5.89 19.68 -16.51
C LEU A 98 5.57 21.13 -16.20
N GLU A 99 6.09 22.06 -17.03
CA GLU A 99 5.85 23.48 -16.84
C GLU A 99 4.38 23.83 -17.08
N SER A 100 3.74 23.20 -18.08
CA SER A 100 2.42 23.59 -18.54
C SER A 100 1.33 22.54 -18.26
N TYR A 101 1.70 21.41 -17.70
CA TYR A 101 0.76 20.31 -17.46
C TYR A 101 -0.22 20.70 -16.35
N PRO A 102 -1.53 20.70 -16.61
CA PRO A 102 -2.50 21.09 -15.58
C PRO A 102 -2.55 20.06 -14.45
N LEU A 103 -2.65 20.58 -13.23
CA LEU A 103 -2.80 19.72 -12.04
C LEU A 103 -4.19 19.11 -12.02
N GLN A 104 -4.25 17.84 -11.64
CA GLN A 104 -5.50 17.11 -11.46
C GLN A 104 -5.61 16.69 -10.00
N GLN A 105 -6.84 16.41 -9.57
CA GLN A 105 -7.09 16.05 -8.18
C GLN A 105 -6.29 14.82 -7.77
N LYS A 106 -6.20 13.81 -8.63
CA LYS A 106 -5.45 12.60 -8.29
C LYS A 106 -3.95 12.85 -8.17
N ASP A 107 -3.43 13.85 -8.90
CA ASP A 107 -2.02 14.21 -8.76
C ASP A 107 -1.77 14.78 -7.36
N LEU A 108 -2.70 15.56 -6.86
CA LEU A 108 -2.62 16.11 -5.51
C LEU A 108 -2.73 15.01 -4.46
N ASP A 109 -3.60 14.05 -4.69
CA ASP A 109 -3.76 12.90 -3.80
C ASP A 109 -2.49 12.07 -3.72
N HIS A 110 -1.81 11.89 -4.85
CA HIS A 110 -0.55 11.14 -4.87
C HIS A 110 0.53 11.84 -4.04
N ARG A 111 0.53 13.16 -4.04
CA ARG A 111 1.53 13.92 -3.29
C ARG A 111 1.30 13.82 -1.79
N SER A 112 0.10 13.51 -1.36
CA SER A 112 -0.21 13.41 0.07
C SER A 112 0.16 12.05 0.65
N THR A 113 0.56 11.10 -0.17
CA THR A 113 1.02 9.80 0.30
C THR A 113 2.54 9.74 0.37
#